data_a21cfef9e0f156738c1dd23ec02c4c53
#
_entry.id   a21cfef9e0f156738c1dd23ec02c4c53
#
_cell.length_a   1.000
_cell.length_b   1.000
_cell.length_c   1.000
_cell.angle_alpha   90.00
_cell.angle_beta   90.00
_cell.angle_gamma   90.00
#
_symmetry.space_group_name_H-M   'P 1'
#
loop_
_entity.id
_entity.type
_entity.pdbx_description
1 polymer ?
#
loop_
_entity_poly.entity_id
_entity_poly.type
_entity_poly.pdbx_seq_one_letter_code
_entity_poly.pdbx_strand_id
1 'polypeptide(L)'
;MLLRFAYNKGDYPEYDEMVKNLSNLVDVLPFAEKQADEYCEAYARAHRDDKIQYLIGSGNLWGPTYSYAMCIMEEMQWMRTKSVTAGDFFHGTGEVIGRDDRVSLFYGEDAPRPQMARAEKFLHTICKNLTVFDTAKYELPGIDKKFRGLFSPIGLGGITGRIGVYLEEYGKHPMPIRR
;
A
#
# COMPACT_ATOMS: atom_id res chain seq x y z
N MET A 1 16.51 0.02 -14.26
CA MET A 1 16.90 -0.07 -15.69
C MET A 1 16.24 1.03 -16.53
N LEU A 2 14.91 1.19 -16.57
CA LEU A 2 14.23 2.22 -17.38
C LEU A 2 14.68 3.66 -17.11
N LEU A 3 14.80 4.06 -15.83
CA LEU A 3 15.24 5.40 -15.46
C LEU A 3 16.69 5.69 -15.91
N ARG A 4 17.57 4.68 -15.86
CA ARG A 4 18.94 4.83 -16.40
C ARG A 4 18.93 4.96 -17.91
N PHE A 5 18.04 4.26 -18.60
CA PHE A 5 17.89 4.41 -20.04
C PHE A 5 17.37 5.82 -20.40
N ALA A 6 16.36 6.32 -19.71
CA ALA A 6 15.86 7.68 -19.88
C ALA A 6 16.94 8.74 -19.60
N TYR A 7 17.73 8.57 -18.54
CA TYR A 7 18.88 9.43 -18.25
C TYR A 7 19.90 9.47 -19.40
N ASN A 8 20.28 8.30 -19.93
CA ASN A 8 21.24 8.21 -21.03
C ASN A 8 20.71 8.86 -22.34
N LYS A 9 19.39 8.98 -22.48
CA LYS A 9 18.74 9.71 -23.58
C LYS A 9 18.56 11.21 -23.32
N GLY A 10 18.84 11.68 -22.11
CA GLY A 10 18.58 13.06 -21.69
C GLY A 10 17.15 13.34 -21.23
N ASP A 11 16.28 12.31 -21.15
CA ASP A 11 14.87 12.46 -20.80
C ASP A 11 14.63 12.48 -19.26
N TYR A 12 15.66 12.16 -18.45
CA TYR A 12 15.56 12.16 -16.98
C TYR A 12 16.84 12.69 -16.32
N PRO A 13 17.05 14.01 -16.31
CA PRO A 13 18.28 14.64 -15.80
C PRO A 13 18.50 14.45 -14.30
N GLU A 14 17.44 14.23 -13.51
CA GLU A 14 17.52 14.04 -12.05
C GLU A 14 17.98 12.64 -11.61
N TYR A 15 18.42 11.78 -12.54
CA TYR A 15 18.78 10.40 -12.25
C TYR A 15 19.81 10.24 -11.13
N ASP A 16 20.89 11.00 -11.16
CA ASP A 16 21.96 10.87 -10.16
C ASP A 16 21.50 11.32 -8.76
N GLU A 17 20.66 12.36 -8.71
CA GLU A 17 20.04 12.81 -7.47
C GLU A 17 19.03 11.77 -6.95
N MET A 18 18.23 11.17 -7.84
CA MET A 18 17.32 10.08 -7.50
C MET A 18 18.08 8.88 -6.94
N VAL A 19 19.21 8.48 -7.54
CA VAL A 19 20.06 7.37 -7.06
C VAL A 19 20.60 7.66 -5.66
N LYS A 20 21.03 8.90 -5.39
CA LYS A 20 21.46 9.30 -4.05
C LYS A 20 20.33 9.17 -3.02
N ASN A 21 19.13 9.64 -3.35
CA ASN A 21 17.95 9.49 -2.50
C ASN A 21 17.60 8.01 -2.28
N LEU A 22 17.66 7.19 -3.35
CA LEU A 22 17.39 5.75 -3.26
C LEU A 22 18.39 5.05 -2.31
N SER A 23 19.67 5.46 -2.34
CA SER A 23 20.68 4.90 -1.42
C SER A 23 20.37 5.22 0.04
N ASN A 24 19.86 6.42 0.33
CA ASN A 24 19.43 6.80 1.68
C ASN A 24 18.20 6.02 2.16
N LEU A 25 17.37 5.55 1.23
CA LEU A 25 16.11 4.86 1.56
C LEU A 25 16.34 3.60 2.39
N VAL A 26 17.45 2.89 2.18
CA VAL A 26 17.81 1.68 2.94
C VAL A 26 17.89 1.96 4.44
N ASP A 27 18.43 3.11 4.83
CA ASP A 27 18.62 3.49 6.23
C ASP A 27 17.33 4.02 6.87
N VAL A 28 16.42 4.59 6.08
CA VAL A 28 15.20 5.24 6.60
C VAL A 28 13.95 4.36 6.54
N LEU A 29 13.94 3.28 5.76
CA LEU A 29 12.82 2.34 5.72
C LEU A 29 12.51 1.72 7.08
N PRO A 30 13.49 1.22 7.87
CA PRO A 30 13.22 0.68 9.21
C PRO A 30 12.59 1.70 10.16
N PHE A 31 12.90 3.00 9.96
CA PHE A 31 12.28 4.07 10.73
C PHE A 31 10.81 4.27 10.35
N ALA A 32 10.47 4.23 9.05
CA ALA A 32 9.09 4.28 8.59
C ALA A 32 8.28 3.06 9.04
N GLU A 33 8.87 1.87 8.98
CA GLU A 33 8.26 0.63 9.48
C GLU A 33 7.94 0.72 10.98
N LYS A 34 8.86 1.26 11.77
CA LYS A 34 8.66 1.47 13.20
C LYS A 34 7.53 2.47 13.49
N GLN A 35 7.40 3.53 12.70
CA GLN A 35 6.29 4.48 12.82
C GLN A 35 4.92 3.82 12.52
N ALA A 36 4.90 2.84 11.61
CA ALA A 36 3.68 2.15 11.20
C ALA A 36 3.33 0.96 12.11
N ASP A 37 4.23 0.50 12.97
CA ASP A 37 4.18 -0.79 13.62
C ASP A 37 2.91 -1.02 14.44
N GLU A 38 2.57 -0.13 15.36
CA GLU A 38 1.34 -0.23 16.17
C GLU A 38 0.08 -0.23 15.30
N TYR A 39 0.08 0.55 14.22
CA TYR A 39 -1.04 0.62 13.30
C TYR A 39 -1.19 -0.67 12.50
N CYS A 40 -0.07 -1.27 12.07
CA CYS A 40 -0.03 -2.55 11.39
C CYS A 40 -0.48 -3.70 12.29
N GLU A 41 -0.06 -3.70 13.55
CA GLU A 41 -0.50 -4.68 14.55
C GLU A 41 -2.02 -4.58 14.79
N ALA A 42 -2.52 -3.37 15.06
CA ALA A 42 -3.94 -3.14 15.28
C ALA A 42 -4.79 -3.57 14.07
N TYR A 43 -4.31 -3.27 12.86
CA TYR A 43 -4.94 -3.71 11.63
C TYR A 43 -5.01 -5.23 11.54
N ALA A 44 -3.90 -5.93 11.68
CA ALA A 44 -3.84 -7.38 11.58
C ALA A 44 -4.74 -8.06 12.62
N ARG A 45 -4.73 -7.56 13.85
CA ARG A 45 -5.59 -8.05 14.93
C ARG A 45 -7.09 -7.89 14.61
N ALA A 46 -7.47 -6.76 14.01
CA ALA A 46 -8.86 -6.46 13.67
C ALA A 46 -9.37 -7.24 12.44
N HIS A 47 -8.46 -7.61 11.53
CA HIS A 47 -8.82 -8.09 10.20
C HIS A 47 -8.49 -9.56 9.91
N ARG A 48 -7.82 -10.27 10.81
CA ARG A 48 -7.39 -11.68 10.62
C ARG A 48 -8.51 -12.66 10.27
N ASP A 49 -9.73 -12.38 10.72
CA ASP A 49 -10.90 -13.27 10.56
C ASP A 49 -11.91 -12.73 9.52
N ASP A 50 -11.54 -11.72 8.75
CA ASP A 50 -12.42 -11.12 7.76
C ASP A 50 -12.75 -12.10 6.63
N LYS A 51 -14.02 -12.13 6.21
CA LYS A 51 -14.49 -12.99 5.11
C LYS A 51 -13.98 -12.52 3.75
N ILE A 52 -13.94 -11.22 3.54
CA ILE A 52 -13.44 -10.56 2.36
C ILE A 52 -12.88 -9.19 2.74
N GLN A 53 -11.80 -8.80 2.09
CA GLN A 53 -11.25 -7.45 2.18
C GLN A 53 -11.17 -6.80 0.81
N TYR A 54 -11.58 -5.55 0.75
CA TYR A 54 -11.42 -4.70 -0.44
C TYR A 54 -10.15 -3.87 -0.27
N LEU A 55 -9.28 -3.90 -1.28
CA LEU A 55 -8.03 -3.16 -1.28
C LEU A 55 -8.02 -2.19 -2.46
N ILE A 56 -7.85 -0.91 -2.17
CA ILE A 56 -7.88 0.15 -3.19
C ILE A 56 -6.52 0.84 -3.21
N GLY A 57 -5.87 0.83 -4.38
CA GLY A 57 -4.62 1.54 -4.62
C GLY A 57 -4.57 2.02 -6.06
N SER A 58 -3.82 3.09 -6.33
CA SER A 58 -3.74 3.66 -7.68
C SER A 58 -2.33 4.14 -8.00
N GLY A 59 -2.06 4.39 -9.28
CA GLY A 59 -0.78 4.87 -9.76
C GLY A 59 0.36 3.93 -9.38
N ASN A 60 1.41 4.47 -8.79
CA ASN A 60 2.58 3.71 -8.38
C ASN A 60 2.26 2.63 -7.32
N LEU A 61 1.16 2.79 -6.58
CA LEU A 61 0.74 1.79 -5.58
C LEU A 61 -0.25 0.76 -6.11
N TRP A 62 -0.72 0.83 -7.35
CA TRP A 62 -1.60 -0.19 -7.89
C TRP A 62 -0.95 -1.58 -7.92
N GLY A 63 0.25 -1.69 -8.52
CA GLY A 63 0.99 -2.94 -8.56
C GLY A 63 1.25 -3.55 -7.18
N PRO A 64 1.84 -2.80 -6.23
CA PRO A 64 2.00 -3.23 -4.84
C PRO A 64 0.71 -3.65 -4.15
N THR A 65 -0.38 -2.91 -4.31
CA THR A 65 -1.70 -3.25 -3.73
C THR A 65 -2.21 -4.58 -4.28
N TYR A 66 -2.15 -4.76 -5.59
CA TYR A 66 -2.55 -6.00 -6.25
C TYR A 66 -1.69 -7.19 -5.82
N SER A 67 -0.36 -7.00 -5.79
CA SER A 67 0.57 -8.03 -5.34
C SER A 67 0.34 -8.41 -3.88
N TYR A 68 0.12 -7.44 -3.00
CA TYR A 68 -0.18 -7.69 -1.60
C TYR A 68 -1.48 -8.49 -1.42
N ALA A 69 -2.53 -8.10 -2.16
CA ALA A 69 -3.81 -8.82 -2.15
C ALA A 69 -3.65 -10.28 -2.56
N MET A 70 -3.03 -10.53 -3.71
CA MET A 70 -2.90 -11.88 -4.26
C MET A 70 -1.84 -12.74 -3.58
N CYS A 71 -0.61 -12.21 -3.46
CA CYS A 71 0.52 -13.03 -3.05
C CYS A 71 0.61 -13.16 -1.53
N ILE A 72 0.18 -12.15 -0.77
CA ILE A 72 0.27 -12.18 0.69
C ILE A 72 -1.06 -12.60 1.30
N MET A 73 -2.13 -11.84 1.02
CA MET A 73 -3.40 -12.11 1.69
C MET A 73 -4.08 -13.39 1.19
N GLU A 74 -4.18 -13.60 -0.13
CA GLU A 74 -4.84 -14.79 -0.66
C GLU A 74 -3.94 -16.01 -0.59
N GLU A 75 -2.73 -15.94 -1.17
CA GLU A 75 -1.83 -17.09 -1.26
C GLU A 75 -1.27 -17.52 0.10
N MET A 76 -0.81 -16.57 0.91
CA MET A 76 -0.12 -16.87 2.16
C MET A 76 -1.04 -16.88 3.39
N GLN A 77 -2.09 -16.08 3.42
CA GLN A 77 -2.99 -15.97 4.58
C GLN A 77 -4.38 -16.57 4.33
N TRP A 78 -4.65 -17.05 3.11
CA TRP A 78 -5.93 -17.65 2.70
C TRP A 78 -7.15 -16.76 2.92
N MET A 79 -6.91 -15.46 2.94
CA MET A 79 -7.94 -14.42 3.02
C MET A 79 -8.49 -14.13 1.63
N ARG A 80 -9.80 -13.92 1.51
CA ARG A 80 -10.40 -13.49 0.24
C ARG A 80 -10.21 -12.00 0.06
N THR A 81 -9.81 -11.58 -1.12
CA THR A 81 -9.64 -10.16 -1.43
C THR A 81 -10.32 -9.73 -2.72
N LYS A 82 -10.57 -8.45 -2.83
CA LYS A 82 -10.91 -7.75 -4.07
C LYS A 82 -10.06 -6.51 -4.15
N SER A 83 -9.06 -6.53 -5.01
CA SER A 83 -8.27 -5.33 -5.30
C SER A 83 -8.83 -4.55 -6.49
N VAL A 84 -8.78 -3.22 -6.44
CA VAL A 84 -9.29 -2.34 -7.49
C VAL A 84 -8.55 -1.00 -7.48
N THR A 85 -8.43 -0.34 -8.64
CA THR A 85 -7.95 1.04 -8.67
C THR A 85 -9.03 2.02 -8.19
N ALA A 86 -8.64 3.22 -7.73
CA ALA A 86 -9.61 4.24 -7.34
C ALA A 86 -10.48 4.71 -8.52
N GLY A 87 -10.00 4.59 -9.76
CA GLY A 87 -10.78 4.84 -10.96
C GLY A 87 -11.85 3.78 -11.17
N ASP A 88 -11.43 2.51 -11.22
CA ASP A 88 -12.33 1.37 -11.44
C ASP A 88 -13.31 1.13 -10.29
N PHE A 89 -12.97 1.59 -9.08
CA PHE A 89 -13.83 1.51 -7.91
C PHE A 89 -15.25 2.03 -8.19
N PHE A 90 -15.36 3.14 -8.90
CA PHE A 90 -16.64 3.77 -9.25
C PHE A 90 -17.39 3.06 -10.40
N HIS A 91 -16.80 2.07 -11.06
CA HIS A 91 -17.41 1.31 -12.15
C HIS A 91 -18.03 -0.03 -11.69
N GLY A 92 -18.29 -0.18 -10.40
CA GLY A 92 -19.02 -1.35 -9.89
C GLY A 92 -18.63 -1.78 -8.47
N THR A 93 -17.34 -1.71 -8.09
CA THR A 93 -16.93 -2.16 -6.76
C THR A 93 -17.59 -1.35 -5.64
N GLY A 94 -17.77 -0.05 -5.83
CA GLY A 94 -18.46 0.81 -4.87
C GLY A 94 -19.92 0.42 -4.60
N GLU A 95 -20.58 -0.22 -5.56
CA GLU A 95 -21.98 -0.65 -5.44
C GLU A 95 -22.17 -1.91 -4.58
N VAL A 96 -21.11 -2.73 -4.45
CA VAL A 96 -21.19 -3.99 -3.70
C VAL A 96 -20.62 -3.88 -2.30
N ILE A 97 -19.98 -2.77 -1.95
CA ILE A 97 -19.45 -2.54 -0.60
C ILE A 97 -20.58 -2.10 0.32
N GLY A 98 -20.80 -2.89 1.36
CA GLY A 98 -21.78 -2.62 2.40
C GLY A 98 -21.17 -1.95 3.63
N ARG A 99 -22.06 -1.59 4.57
CA ARG A 99 -21.69 -0.85 5.78
C ARG A 99 -20.65 -1.56 6.65
N ASP A 100 -20.69 -2.88 6.70
CA ASP A 100 -19.86 -3.71 7.59
C ASP A 100 -18.65 -4.31 6.89
N ASP A 101 -18.52 -4.09 5.57
CA ASP A 101 -17.36 -4.56 4.81
C ASP A 101 -16.06 -3.89 5.27
N ARG A 102 -14.94 -4.52 4.95
CA ARG A 102 -13.60 -4.06 5.27
C ARG A 102 -12.94 -3.50 4.03
N VAL A 103 -12.52 -2.26 4.09
CA VAL A 103 -11.86 -1.57 2.98
C VAL A 103 -10.55 -0.97 3.43
N SER A 104 -9.47 -1.27 2.71
CA SER A 104 -8.14 -0.71 2.91
C SER A 104 -7.75 0.16 1.73
N LEU A 105 -7.36 1.40 2.00
CA LEU A 105 -6.87 2.35 1.02
C LEU A 105 -5.36 2.50 1.14
N PHE A 106 -4.65 2.42 0.02
CA PHE A 106 -3.21 2.60 -0.06
C PHE A 106 -2.87 3.85 -0.88
N TYR A 107 -2.49 4.92 -0.19
CA TYR A 107 -2.15 6.19 -0.78
C TYR A 107 -0.66 6.30 -1.08
N GLY A 108 -0.33 6.56 -2.35
CA GLY A 108 0.99 7.03 -2.77
C GLY A 108 1.09 8.55 -2.76
N GLU A 109 2.27 9.05 -3.06
CA GLU A 109 2.54 10.48 -3.18
C GLU A 109 2.69 10.91 -4.65
N ASP A 110 1.85 10.35 -5.50
CA ASP A 110 1.85 10.51 -6.96
C ASP A 110 0.52 11.08 -7.51
N ALA A 111 0.44 11.22 -8.82
CA ALA A 111 -0.66 11.90 -9.51
C ALA A 111 -2.09 11.42 -9.18
N PRO A 112 -2.38 10.11 -8.98
CA PRO A 112 -3.74 9.66 -8.67
C PRO A 112 -4.22 9.94 -7.25
N ARG A 113 -3.44 10.60 -6.40
CA ARG A 113 -3.83 10.94 -5.03
C ARG A 113 -5.21 11.63 -4.90
N PRO A 114 -5.62 12.58 -5.78
CA PRO A 114 -6.97 13.15 -5.75
C PRO A 114 -8.09 12.14 -6.02
N GLN A 115 -7.83 11.13 -6.86
CA GLN A 115 -8.81 10.05 -7.11
C GLN A 115 -8.98 9.15 -5.88
N MET A 116 -7.88 8.86 -5.18
CA MET A 116 -7.91 8.13 -3.91
C MET A 116 -8.71 8.89 -2.86
N ALA A 117 -8.49 10.21 -2.73
CA ALA A 117 -9.24 11.06 -1.80
C ALA A 117 -10.75 11.10 -2.14
N ARG A 118 -11.11 11.06 -3.43
CA ARG A 118 -12.51 10.95 -3.86
C ARG A 118 -13.12 9.61 -3.41
N ALA A 119 -12.39 8.50 -3.60
CA ALA A 119 -12.84 7.18 -3.17
C ALA A 119 -13.01 7.11 -1.64
N GLU A 120 -12.05 7.62 -0.87
CA GLU A 120 -12.12 7.70 0.59
C GLU A 120 -13.34 8.48 1.06
N LYS A 121 -13.55 9.68 0.50
CA LYS A 121 -14.71 10.51 0.83
C LYS A 121 -16.04 9.78 0.58
N PHE A 122 -16.16 9.06 -0.52
CA PHE A 122 -17.34 8.26 -0.82
C PHE A 122 -17.49 7.10 0.17
N LEU A 123 -16.42 6.36 0.44
CA LEU A 123 -16.42 5.21 1.34
C LEU A 123 -16.86 5.59 2.76
N HIS A 124 -16.49 6.75 3.27
CA HIS A 124 -16.97 7.25 4.56
C HIS A 124 -18.51 7.41 4.64
N THR A 125 -19.19 7.47 3.50
CA THR A 125 -20.67 7.56 3.48
C THR A 125 -21.35 6.18 3.54
N ILE A 126 -20.67 5.11 3.13
CA ILE A 126 -21.24 3.77 2.97
C ILE A 126 -20.63 2.71 3.87
N CYS A 127 -19.38 2.86 4.29
CA CYS A 127 -18.61 1.86 5.02
C CYS A 127 -18.08 2.43 6.35
N LYS A 128 -18.20 1.67 7.45
CA LYS A 128 -17.68 2.08 8.76
C LYS A 128 -16.28 1.52 9.08
N ASN A 129 -15.82 0.51 8.32
CA ASN A 129 -14.57 -0.18 8.59
C ASN A 129 -13.54 0.15 7.49
N LEU A 130 -13.17 1.42 7.43
CA LEU A 130 -12.18 1.93 6.49
C LEU A 130 -10.82 2.09 7.17
N THR A 131 -9.78 1.52 6.57
CA THR A 131 -8.39 1.68 7.00
C THR A 131 -7.59 2.39 5.91
N VAL A 132 -6.79 3.38 6.28
CA VAL A 132 -6.02 4.20 5.34
C VAL A 132 -4.54 4.10 5.64
N PHE A 133 -3.80 3.51 4.71
CA PHE A 133 -2.34 3.51 4.68
C PHE A 133 -1.87 4.61 3.72
N ASP A 134 -1.34 5.68 4.27
CA ASP A 134 -0.87 6.84 3.51
C ASP A 134 0.63 7.01 3.70
N THR A 135 1.41 6.78 2.62
CA THR A 135 2.88 6.89 2.68
C THR A 135 3.35 8.29 3.08
N ALA A 136 2.55 9.33 2.84
CA ALA A 136 2.88 10.70 3.23
C ALA A 136 2.87 10.93 4.75
N LYS A 137 2.24 10.05 5.53
CA LYS A 137 2.20 10.14 7.00
C LYS A 137 3.48 9.69 7.67
N TYR A 138 4.33 8.96 6.96
CA TYR A 138 5.58 8.44 7.49
C TYR A 138 6.75 9.35 7.10
N GLU A 139 7.53 9.72 8.09
CA GLU A 139 8.73 10.50 7.87
C GLU A 139 9.80 9.65 7.19
N LEU A 140 10.43 10.22 6.16
CA LEU A 140 11.58 9.65 5.47
C LEU A 140 12.71 10.69 5.46
N PRO A 141 13.46 10.85 6.57
CA PRO A 141 14.53 11.84 6.67
C PRO A 141 15.58 11.65 5.57
N GLY A 142 15.96 12.74 4.90
CA GLY A 142 16.94 12.70 3.82
C GLY A 142 16.41 12.21 2.46
N ILE A 143 15.11 11.95 2.36
CA ILE A 143 14.45 11.68 1.07
C ILE A 143 13.75 12.95 0.59
N ASP A 144 14.14 13.42 -0.58
CA ASP A 144 13.54 14.60 -1.20
C ASP A 144 12.08 14.33 -1.59
N LYS A 145 11.21 15.32 -1.33
CA LYS A 145 9.75 15.21 -1.59
C LYS A 145 9.44 14.86 -3.04
N LYS A 146 10.21 15.35 -4.01
CA LYS A 146 9.98 15.07 -5.43
C LYS A 146 10.15 13.58 -5.80
N PHE A 147 10.89 12.81 -5.00
CA PHE A 147 11.10 11.37 -5.24
C PHE A 147 10.19 10.48 -4.40
N ARG A 148 9.47 11.03 -3.44
CA ARG A 148 8.63 10.23 -2.53
C ARG A 148 7.55 9.44 -3.28
N GLY A 149 6.91 10.04 -4.29
CA GLY A 149 5.96 9.34 -5.14
C GLY A 149 6.56 8.13 -5.86
N LEU A 150 7.79 8.27 -6.35
CA LEU A 150 8.54 7.18 -7.00
C LEU A 150 8.90 6.06 -6.00
N PHE A 151 9.18 6.40 -4.74
CA PHE A 151 9.58 5.45 -3.70
C PHE A 151 8.40 4.92 -2.87
N SER A 152 7.19 5.46 -3.04
CA SER A 152 5.98 4.98 -2.34
C SER A 152 5.78 3.46 -2.42
N PRO A 153 6.04 2.76 -3.55
CA PRO A 153 5.96 1.30 -3.61
C PRO A 153 6.86 0.57 -2.61
N ILE A 154 8.07 1.09 -2.41
CA ILE A 154 9.03 0.49 -1.47
C ILE A 154 8.58 0.74 -0.03
N GLY A 155 8.14 1.98 0.27
CA GLY A 155 7.60 2.33 1.58
C GLY A 155 6.35 1.51 1.94
N LEU A 156 5.44 1.31 0.99
CA LEU A 156 4.29 0.44 1.18
C LEU A 156 4.72 -1.02 1.43
N GLY A 157 5.75 -1.50 0.73
CA GLY A 157 6.28 -2.85 0.92
C GLY A 157 6.72 -3.11 2.36
N GLY A 158 7.41 -2.16 3.00
CA GLY A 158 7.77 -2.23 4.41
C GLY A 158 6.53 -2.31 5.31
N ILE A 159 5.56 -1.40 5.12
CA ILE A 159 4.31 -1.36 5.89
C ILE A 159 3.53 -2.68 5.75
N THR A 160 3.30 -3.14 4.52
CA THR A 160 2.55 -4.38 4.28
C THR A 160 3.31 -5.62 4.77
N GLY A 161 4.64 -5.59 4.75
CA GLY A 161 5.49 -6.61 5.38
C GLY A 161 5.22 -6.72 6.89
N ARG A 162 5.12 -5.59 7.60
CA ARG A 162 4.76 -5.57 9.03
C ARG A 162 3.36 -6.15 9.28
N ILE A 163 2.37 -5.79 8.47
CA ILE A 163 1.03 -6.37 8.55
C ILE A 163 1.10 -7.89 8.37
N GLY A 164 1.89 -8.37 7.39
CA GLY A 164 2.06 -9.80 7.12
C GLY A 164 2.57 -10.58 8.33
N VAL A 165 3.58 -10.04 9.03
CA VAL A 165 4.11 -10.65 10.27
C VAL A 165 3.01 -10.79 11.33
N TYR A 166 2.22 -9.75 11.56
CA TYR A 166 1.14 -9.79 12.54
C TYR A 166 -0.05 -10.65 12.12
N LEU A 167 -0.37 -10.73 10.82
CA LEU A 167 -1.38 -11.66 10.32
C LEU A 167 -0.96 -13.12 10.55
N GLU A 168 0.31 -13.45 10.35
CA GLU A 168 0.86 -14.77 10.69
C GLU A 168 0.70 -15.09 12.18
N GLU A 169 1.05 -14.14 13.03
CA GLU A 169 0.99 -14.30 14.48
C GLU A 169 -0.46 -14.49 14.98
N TYR A 170 -1.37 -13.62 14.56
CA TYR A 170 -2.76 -13.64 15.03
C TYR A 170 -3.65 -14.61 14.29
N GLY A 171 -3.43 -14.82 13.00
CA GLY A 171 -4.13 -15.80 12.18
C GLY A 171 -3.69 -17.23 12.41
N LYS A 172 -2.53 -17.43 13.04
CA LYS A 172 -1.90 -18.74 13.27
C LYS A 172 -1.69 -19.54 11.98
N HIS A 173 -1.51 -18.84 10.89
CA HIS A 173 -1.22 -19.42 9.59
C HIS A 173 0.18 -19.02 9.13
N PRO A 174 1.17 -19.90 9.22
CA PRO A 174 2.55 -19.59 8.83
C PRO A 174 2.67 -19.21 7.35
N MET A 175 3.31 -18.10 7.07
CA MET A 175 3.49 -17.55 5.72
C MET A 175 4.06 -18.55 4.68
N PRO A 176 4.98 -19.49 5.02
CA PRO A 176 5.53 -20.45 4.06
C PRO A 176 4.57 -21.57 3.67
N ILE A 177 3.48 -21.78 4.42
CA ILE A 177 2.56 -22.90 4.16
C ILE A 177 1.65 -22.56 2.98
N ARG A 178 1.65 -23.42 1.96
CA ARG A 178 0.80 -23.37 0.77
C ARG A 178 -0.10 -24.60 0.72
N ARG A 179 -1.19 -24.52 -0.03
CA ARG A 179 -2.02 -25.68 -0.37
C ARG A 179 -1.43 -26.47 -1.52
#